data_fb5cf19ae35b634eec4793db2f1a3f3b
#
_entry.id   fb5cf19ae35b634eec4793db2f1a3f3b
#
_cell.length_a   1.000
_cell.length_b   1.000
_cell.length_c   1.000
_cell.angle_alpha   90.00
_cell.angle_beta   90.00
_cell.angle_gamma   90.00
#
_symmetry.space_group_name_H-M   'P 1'
#
loop_
_entity.id
_entity.type
_entity.pdbx_description
1 polymer ?
#
loop_
_entity_poly.entity_id
_entity_poly.type
_entity_poly.pdbx_seq_one_letter_code
_entity_poly.pdbx_strand_id
1 'polypeptide(L)'
;MTGNALSEGIRLYNTNCFKDALAFFLGLPEEVHVDSMELMYYIGLCYSKLGRYEDALLYLEQVVTAGKNQDRVLQCRYILAVIYAVSGRKRLAQFELNKLLELNYRPASVYSSLAYISWQQDEVEDCISYYRKALQLDSNNLTALNGLGYVLACENRDLTEALSFCKRAVDEEPDSAACLDSLGWVYYKLGLFDEADKYIRQASLLNTENDEIAEHLRLVSEHHK
;
A
#
# COMPACT_ATOMS: atom_id res chain seq x y z
N MET A 1 -1.54 36.20 19.57
CA MET A 1 -1.64 34.73 19.34
C MET A 1 -1.51 34.53 17.86
N THR A 2 -0.29 34.33 17.36
CA THR A 2 -0.05 33.96 15.94
C THR A 2 -0.32 32.46 15.84
N GLY A 3 -1.57 32.09 15.57
CA GLY A 3 -1.90 30.72 15.20
C GLY A 3 -1.06 30.36 13.97
N ASN A 4 -0.51 29.12 13.94
CA ASN A 4 0.20 28.62 12.79
C ASN A 4 -0.68 28.83 11.53
N ALA A 5 -0.21 29.63 10.58
CA ALA A 5 -0.97 29.98 9.37
C ALA A 5 -1.41 28.74 8.55
N LEU A 6 -0.80 27.58 8.79
CA LEU A 6 -1.18 26.30 8.16
C LEU A 6 -2.24 25.52 8.95
N SER A 7 -2.62 25.95 10.15
CA SER A 7 -3.44 25.16 11.08
C SER A 7 -4.79 24.74 10.51
N GLU A 8 -5.47 25.61 9.77
CA GLU A 8 -6.76 25.28 9.16
C GLU A 8 -6.61 24.25 8.02
N GLY A 9 -5.61 24.42 7.15
CA GLY A 9 -5.31 23.43 6.12
C GLY A 9 -4.95 22.06 6.70
N ILE A 10 -4.17 22.04 7.79
CA ILE A 10 -3.81 20.80 8.49
C ILE A 10 -5.06 20.15 9.12
N ARG A 11 -5.97 20.96 9.68
CA ARG A 11 -7.25 20.46 10.21
C ARG A 11 -8.07 19.80 9.11
N LEU A 12 -8.21 20.46 7.96
CA LEU A 12 -8.93 19.93 6.79
C LEU A 12 -8.30 18.63 6.30
N TYR A 13 -6.98 18.56 6.23
CA TYR A 13 -6.27 17.33 5.87
C TYR A 13 -6.57 16.19 6.85
N ASN A 14 -6.51 16.46 8.16
CA ASN A 14 -6.75 15.46 9.20
C ASN A 14 -8.21 14.99 9.25
N THR A 15 -9.15 15.76 8.71
CA THR A 15 -10.56 15.38 8.55
C THR A 15 -10.87 14.77 7.17
N ASN A 16 -9.84 14.37 6.42
CA ASN A 16 -9.93 13.79 5.07
C ASN A 16 -10.57 14.71 4.01
N CYS A 17 -10.69 16.03 4.28
CA CYS A 17 -11.15 17.02 3.31
C CYS A 17 -9.99 17.47 2.41
N PHE A 18 -9.38 16.52 1.67
CA PHE A 18 -8.13 16.75 0.93
C PHE A 18 -8.23 17.82 -0.16
N LYS A 19 -9.38 17.93 -0.84
CA LYS A 19 -9.59 18.99 -1.86
C LYS A 19 -9.60 20.38 -1.25
N ASP A 20 -10.29 20.55 -0.12
CA ASP A 20 -10.38 21.82 0.57
C ASP A 20 -9.04 22.19 1.25
N ALA A 21 -8.36 21.22 1.82
CA ALA A 21 -7.01 21.39 2.35
C ALA A 21 -6.04 21.87 1.27
N LEU A 22 -6.06 21.24 0.10
CA LEU A 22 -5.22 21.61 -1.04
C LEU A 22 -5.54 23.04 -1.51
N ALA A 23 -6.82 23.38 -1.68
CA ALA A 23 -7.24 24.73 -2.08
C ALA A 23 -6.78 25.77 -1.05
N PHE A 24 -6.89 25.46 0.26
CA PHE A 24 -6.40 26.34 1.32
C PHE A 24 -4.89 26.57 1.20
N PHE A 25 -4.08 25.50 1.07
CA PHE A 25 -2.62 25.62 1.02
C PHE A 25 -2.15 26.38 -0.24
N LEU A 26 -2.76 26.14 -1.40
CA LEU A 26 -2.43 26.83 -2.65
C LEU A 26 -2.92 28.28 -2.67
N GLY A 27 -3.95 28.62 -1.89
CA GLY A 27 -4.53 29.96 -1.80
C GLY A 27 -3.90 30.86 -0.74
N LEU A 28 -2.85 30.40 -0.05
CA LEU A 28 -2.17 31.22 0.96
C LEU A 28 -1.49 32.44 0.28
N PRO A 29 -1.73 33.68 0.79
CA PRO A 29 -1.06 34.86 0.25
C PRO A 29 0.47 34.79 0.46
N GLU A 30 1.24 35.34 -0.48
CA GLU A 30 2.71 35.36 -0.42
C GLU A 30 3.26 36.10 0.83
N GLU A 31 2.48 37.06 1.34
CA GLU A 31 2.84 37.83 2.53
C GLU A 31 2.79 37.02 3.83
N VAL A 32 2.13 35.85 3.79
CA VAL A 32 2.03 34.96 4.94
C VAL A 32 3.32 34.17 5.11
N HIS A 33 4.09 34.51 6.13
CA HIS A 33 5.33 33.79 6.45
C HIS A 33 5.01 32.39 6.99
N VAL A 34 5.23 31.37 6.17
CA VAL A 34 5.15 29.95 6.54
C VAL A 34 6.46 29.25 6.24
N ASP A 35 6.71 28.14 6.94
CA ASP A 35 7.79 27.23 6.52
C ASP A 35 7.43 26.62 5.16
N SER A 36 8.18 26.99 4.14
CA SER A 36 7.95 26.53 2.77
C SER A 36 8.03 25.00 2.65
N MET A 37 8.88 24.33 3.44
CA MET A 37 8.99 22.88 3.42
C MET A 37 7.81 22.20 4.11
N GLU A 38 7.26 22.81 5.16
CA GLU A 38 6.02 22.35 5.78
C GLU A 38 4.82 22.50 4.83
N LEU A 39 4.72 23.64 4.15
CA LEU A 39 3.68 23.89 3.16
C LEU A 39 3.77 22.88 2.00
N MET A 40 4.98 22.68 1.42
CA MET A 40 5.20 21.71 0.34
C MET A 40 4.88 20.27 0.78
N TYR A 41 5.23 19.91 2.01
CA TYR A 41 4.88 18.61 2.58
C TYR A 41 3.37 18.37 2.56
N TYR A 42 2.56 19.30 3.09
CA TYR A 42 1.11 19.11 3.12
C TYR A 42 0.45 19.18 1.73
N ILE A 43 0.96 20.02 0.83
CA ILE A 43 0.50 20.03 -0.58
C ILE A 43 0.76 18.67 -1.23
N GLY A 44 1.97 18.14 -1.08
CA GLY A 44 2.35 16.83 -1.61
C GLY A 44 1.49 15.70 -1.05
N LEU A 45 1.19 15.73 0.26
CA LEU A 45 0.28 14.78 0.90
C LEU A 45 -1.13 14.88 0.31
N CYS A 46 -1.67 16.08 0.14
CA CYS A 46 -3.01 16.28 -0.44
C CYS A 46 -3.07 15.71 -1.86
N TYR A 47 -2.09 16.02 -2.71
CA TYR A 47 -2.03 15.47 -4.07
C TYR A 47 -1.94 13.94 -4.07
N SER A 48 -1.12 13.35 -3.21
CA SER A 48 -1.02 11.90 -3.06
C SER A 48 -2.37 11.27 -2.70
N LYS A 49 -3.10 11.85 -1.72
CA LYS A 49 -4.43 11.38 -1.30
C LYS A 49 -5.51 11.55 -2.37
N LEU A 50 -5.33 12.51 -3.28
CA LEU A 50 -6.24 12.76 -4.40
C LEU A 50 -5.89 11.95 -5.66
N GLY A 51 -4.87 11.08 -5.60
CA GLY A 51 -4.40 10.28 -6.74
C GLY A 51 -3.66 11.09 -7.82
N ARG A 52 -3.36 12.37 -7.56
CA ARG A 52 -2.61 13.24 -8.46
C ARG A 52 -1.11 13.02 -8.27
N TYR A 53 -0.63 11.87 -8.69
CA TYR A 53 0.71 11.39 -8.33
C TYR A 53 1.85 12.23 -8.90
N GLU A 54 1.76 12.69 -10.15
CA GLU A 54 2.81 13.52 -10.74
C GLU A 54 2.95 14.88 -10.02
N ASP A 55 1.83 15.48 -9.60
CA ASP A 55 1.87 16.69 -8.78
C ASP A 55 2.46 16.39 -7.39
N ALA A 56 2.09 15.28 -6.77
CA ALA A 56 2.64 14.89 -5.46
C ALA A 56 4.15 14.73 -5.50
N LEU A 57 4.71 14.11 -6.55
CA LEU A 57 6.15 13.94 -6.74
C LEU A 57 6.89 15.27 -6.70
N LEU A 58 6.39 16.29 -7.43
CA LEU A 58 7.02 17.62 -7.50
C LEU A 58 7.25 18.25 -6.12
N TYR A 59 6.32 18.07 -5.19
CA TYR A 59 6.40 18.65 -3.85
C TYR A 59 7.17 17.75 -2.88
N LEU A 60 6.92 16.45 -2.88
CA LEU A 60 7.53 15.52 -1.93
C LEU A 60 9.03 15.36 -2.17
N GLU A 61 9.48 15.34 -3.44
CA GLU A 61 10.91 15.28 -3.77
C GLU A 61 11.67 16.52 -3.27
N GLN A 62 11.07 17.70 -3.30
CA GLN A 62 11.67 18.90 -2.75
C GLN A 62 11.86 18.82 -1.23
N VAL A 63 10.87 18.27 -0.50
CA VAL A 63 10.98 18.05 0.94
C VAL A 63 12.11 17.07 1.27
N VAL A 64 12.22 15.97 0.52
CA VAL A 64 13.32 15.00 0.67
C VAL A 64 14.68 15.62 0.38
N THR A 65 14.78 16.41 -0.70
CA THR A 65 16.03 17.06 -1.10
C THR A 65 16.48 18.11 -0.09
N ALA A 66 15.54 18.88 0.47
CA ALA A 66 15.86 19.92 1.46
C ALA A 66 16.37 19.33 2.79
N GLY A 67 15.93 18.13 3.18
CA GLY A 67 16.46 17.36 4.30
C GLY A 67 16.29 17.98 5.70
N LYS A 68 15.53 19.07 5.86
CA LYS A 68 15.49 19.87 7.08
C LYS A 68 14.82 19.19 8.29
N ASN A 69 13.83 18.32 8.03
CA ASN A 69 13.09 17.61 9.07
C ASN A 69 13.12 16.11 8.76
N GLN A 70 13.85 15.35 9.58
CA GLN A 70 14.08 13.94 9.35
C GLN A 70 12.78 13.12 9.31
N ASP A 71 11.83 13.39 10.20
CA ASP A 71 10.57 12.64 10.25
C ASP A 71 9.75 12.84 8.96
N ARG A 72 9.66 14.09 8.49
CA ARG A 72 8.99 14.40 7.22
C ARG A 72 9.71 13.78 6.03
N VAL A 73 11.05 13.79 6.03
CA VAL A 73 11.85 13.14 4.97
C VAL A 73 11.53 11.65 4.91
N LEU A 74 11.49 10.96 6.05
CA LEU A 74 11.18 9.52 6.10
C LEU A 74 9.77 9.23 5.58
N GLN A 75 8.79 10.03 6.00
CA GLN A 75 7.41 9.90 5.52
C GLN A 75 7.29 10.18 4.02
N CYS A 76 7.96 11.25 3.52
CA CYS A 76 7.96 11.57 2.09
C CYS A 76 8.60 10.45 1.27
N ARG A 77 9.74 9.89 1.70
CA ARG A 77 10.37 8.75 1.01
C ARG A 77 9.44 7.55 0.92
N TYR A 78 8.71 7.23 2.00
CA TYR A 78 7.74 6.15 1.98
C TYR A 78 6.60 6.41 0.98
N ILE A 79 6.05 7.63 0.97
CA ILE A 79 4.98 8.00 0.04
C ILE A 79 5.48 8.00 -1.40
N LEU A 80 6.69 8.52 -1.66
CA LEU A 80 7.34 8.46 -2.97
C LEU A 80 7.49 7.02 -3.44
N ALA A 81 7.94 6.12 -2.57
CA ALA A 81 8.06 4.70 -2.88
C ALA A 81 6.71 4.09 -3.30
N VAL A 82 5.63 4.40 -2.56
CA VAL A 82 4.28 3.93 -2.90
C VAL A 82 3.82 4.50 -4.25
N ILE A 83 4.01 5.81 -4.49
CA ILE A 83 3.64 6.45 -5.75
C ILE A 83 4.42 5.82 -6.92
N TYR A 84 5.73 5.63 -6.77
CA TYR A 84 6.54 4.99 -7.79
C TYR A 84 6.11 3.55 -8.07
N ALA A 85 5.75 2.79 -7.04
CA ALA A 85 5.27 1.41 -7.19
C ALA A 85 3.96 1.36 -8.00
N VAL A 86 2.95 2.17 -7.62
CA VAL A 86 1.66 2.19 -8.33
C VAL A 86 1.76 2.79 -9.74
N SER A 87 2.79 3.62 -10.00
CA SER A 87 3.10 4.16 -11.32
C SER A 87 3.98 3.25 -12.17
N GLY A 88 4.26 2.01 -11.73
CA GLY A 88 5.10 1.04 -12.43
C GLY A 88 6.60 1.35 -12.42
N ARG A 89 7.04 2.38 -11.68
CA ARG A 89 8.45 2.80 -11.56
C ARG A 89 9.17 1.99 -10.47
N LYS A 90 9.16 0.67 -10.59
CA LYS A 90 9.60 -0.30 -9.56
C LYS A 90 11.00 -0.02 -9.01
N ARG A 91 11.98 0.32 -9.87
CA ARG A 91 13.36 0.61 -9.44
C ARG A 91 13.46 1.84 -8.53
N LEU A 92 12.67 2.89 -8.82
CA LEU A 92 12.63 4.08 -7.97
C LEU A 92 11.96 3.79 -6.64
N ALA A 93 10.86 3.02 -6.65
CA ALA A 93 10.20 2.56 -5.44
C ALA A 93 11.17 1.78 -4.54
N GLN A 94 11.88 0.80 -5.09
CA GLN A 94 12.87 0.00 -4.37
C GLN A 94 14.02 0.86 -3.82
N PHE A 95 14.50 1.84 -4.60
CA PHE A 95 15.52 2.77 -4.15
C PHE A 95 15.08 3.55 -2.90
N GLU A 96 13.87 4.14 -2.91
CA GLU A 96 13.36 4.91 -1.77
C GLU A 96 13.14 4.03 -0.53
N LEU A 97 12.63 2.81 -0.69
CA LEU A 97 12.46 1.86 0.42
C LEU A 97 13.82 1.42 1.00
N ASN A 98 14.81 1.15 0.16
CA ASN A 98 16.16 0.82 0.64
C ASN A 98 16.79 2.00 1.41
N LYS A 99 16.57 3.23 0.95
CA LYS A 99 17.02 4.44 1.69
C LYS A 99 16.36 4.54 3.07
N LEU A 100 15.10 4.16 3.21
CA LEU A 100 14.45 4.08 4.53
C LEU A 100 15.13 3.07 5.44
N LEU A 101 15.46 1.88 4.93
CA LEU A 101 16.18 0.86 5.70
C LEU A 101 17.59 1.32 6.12
N GLU A 102 18.33 2.00 5.22
CA GLU A 102 19.65 2.59 5.53
C GLU A 102 19.56 3.64 6.66
N LEU A 103 18.46 4.40 6.71
CA LEU A 103 18.16 5.39 7.74
C LEU A 103 17.57 4.77 9.04
N ASN A 104 17.59 3.44 9.17
CA ASN A 104 17.00 2.70 10.27
C ASN A 104 15.47 2.90 10.44
N TYR A 105 14.79 3.40 9.41
CA TYR A 105 13.34 3.45 9.38
C TYR A 105 12.80 2.13 8.84
N ARG A 106 12.35 1.25 9.74
CA ARG A 106 12.05 -0.16 9.45
C ARG A 106 10.65 -0.60 9.92
N PRO A 107 9.59 0.17 9.67
CA PRO A 107 8.25 -0.29 10.00
C PRO A 107 7.84 -1.48 9.12
N ALA A 108 6.85 -2.26 9.58
CA ALA A 108 6.31 -3.39 8.84
C ALA A 108 5.87 -3.03 7.42
N SER A 109 5.29 -1.83 7.24
CA SER A 109 4.84 -1.33 5.94
C SER A 109 5.96 -1.19 4.90
N VAL A 110 7.19 -0.84 5.30
CA VAL A 110 8.34 -0.77 4.39
C VAL A 110 8.68 -2.17 3.86
N TYR A 111 8.70 -3.16 4.75
CA TYR A 111 8.96 -4.55 4.34
C TYR A 111 7.83 -5.12 3.48
N SER A 112 6.56 -4.83 3.80
CA SER A 112 5.43 -5.26 2.96
C SER A 112 5.49 -4.64 1.56
N SER A 113 5.92 -3.37 1.45
CA SER A 113 6.09 -2.70 0.15
C SER A 113 7.27 -3.29 -0.64
N LEU A 114 8.39 -3.61 0.03
CA LEU A 114 9.51 -4.31 -0.61
C LEU A 114 9.09 -5.68 -1.12
N ALA A 115 8.35 -6.45 -0.31
CA ALA A 115 7.83 -7.75 -0.71
C ALA A 115 6.96 -7.67 -1.97
N TYR A 116 6.04 -6.71 -2.01
CA TYR A 116 5.19 -6.49 -3.19
C TYR A 116 6.01 -6.17 -4.45
N ILE A 117 7.05 -5.33 -4.34
CA ILE A 117 7.93 -5.00 -5.47
C ILE A 117 8.73 -6.22 -5.90
N SER A 118 9.28 -7.00 -4.96
CA SER A 118 9.99 -8.24 -5.25
C SER A 118 9.09 -9.26 -5.97
N TRP A 119 7.82 -9.41 -5.55
CA TRP A 119 6.84 -10.23 -6.24
C TRP A 119 6.65 -9.80 -7.70
N GLN A 120 6.50 -8.49 -7.93
CA GLN A 120 6.37 -7.95 -9.29
C GLN A 120 7.63 -8.09 -10.16
N GLN A 121 8.77 -8.45 -9.59
CA GLN A 121 10.04 -8.68 -10.27
C GLN A 121 10.40 -10.16 -10.36
N ASP A 122 9.47 -11.06 -10.00
CA ASP A 122 9.67 -12.52 -9.94
C ASP A 122 10.76 -12.94 -8.92
N GLU A 123 11.08 -12.07 -7.93
CA GLU A 123 12.03 -12.33 -6.86
C GLU A 123 11.31 -12.99 -5.67
N VAL A 124 10.84 -14.23 -5.86
CA VAL A 124 9.93 -14.93 -4.94
C VAL A 124 10.52 -15.09 -3.54
N GLU A 125 11.79 -15.49 -3.41
CA GLU A 125 12.43 -15.72 -2.12
C GLU A 125 12.57 -14.41 -1.31
N ASP A 126 12.92 -13.33 -1.97
CA ASP A 126 13.00 -12.01 -1.34
C ASP A 126 11.61 -11.52 -0.92
N CYS A 127 10.60 -11.74 -1.77
CA CYS A 127 9.20 -11.44 -1.46
C CYS A 127 8.76 -12.14 -0.16
N ILE A 128 8.92 -13.45 -0.08
CA ILE A 128 8.56 -14.25 1.12
C ILE A 128 9.35 -13.76 2.35
N SER A 129 10.65 -13.53 2.19
CA SER A 129 11.53 -13.05 3.26
C SER A 129 11.06 -11.70 3.82
N TYR A 130 10.71 -10.76 2.95
CA TYR A 130 10.24 -9.43 3.34
C TYR A 130 8.86 -9.48 4.01
N TYR A 131 7.90 -10.25 3.49
CA TYR A 131 6.61 -10.41 4.17
C TYR A 131 6.76 -11.05 5.56
N ARG A 132 7.63 -12.05 5.71
CA ARG A 132 7.92 -12.65 7.02
C ARG A 132 8.52 -11.62 7.98
N LYS A 133 9.43 -10.76 7.52
CA LYS A 133 9.97 -9.65 8.33
C LYS A 133 8.88 -8.65 8.74
N ALA A 134 7.97 -8.33 7.84
CA ALA A 134 6.84 -7.46 8.17
C ALA A 134 5.98 -8.06 9.29
N LEU A 135 5.65 -9.36 9.21
CA LEU A 135 4.85 -10.07 10.23
C LEU A 135 5.60 -10.26 11.57
N GLN A 136 6.92 -10.31 11.55
CA GLN A 136 7.72 -10.29 12.78
C GLN A 136 7.65 -8.96 13.53
N LEU A 137 7.51 -7.85 12.80
CA LEU A 137 7.41 -6.49 13.36
C LEU A 137 5.98 -6.14 13.76
N ASP A 138 5.02 -6.58 12.96
CA ASP A 138 3.59 -6.38 13.16
C ASP A 138 2.85 -7.63 12.68
N SER A 139 2.50 -8.48 13.63
CA SER A 139 1.84 -9.77 13.34
C SER A 139 0.47 -9.63 12.68
N ASN A 140 -0.16 -8.46 12.79
CA ASN A 140 -1.46 -8.14 12.21
C ASN A 140 -1.35 -7.24 10.96
N ASN A 141 -0.15 -7.09 10.40
CA ASN A 141 0.01 -6.32 9.18
C ASN A 141 -0.78 -6.97 8.03
N LEU A 142 -1.91 -6.38 7.70
CA LEU A 142 -2.87 -6.92 6.72
C LEU A 142 -2.22 -7.19 5.36
N THR A 143 -1.44 -6.23 4.85
CA THR A 143 -0.75 -6.37 3.57
C THR A 143 0.20 -7.57 3.56
N ALA A 144 0.90 -7.80 4.67
CA ALA A 144 1.81 -8.93 4.78
C ALA A 144 1.07 -10.26 4.97
N LEU A 145 -0.03 -10.29 5.75
CA LEU A 145 -0.87 -11.48 5.89
C LEU A 145 -1.43 -11.91 4.53
N ASN A 146 -2.10 -10.98 3.84
CA ASN A 146 -2.70 -11.29 2.55
C ASN A 146 -1.64 -11.63 1.50
N GLY A 147 -0.59 -10.79 1.39
CA GLY A 147 0.46 -10.97 0.38
C GLY A 147 1.25 -12.26 0.55
N LEU A 148 1.66 -12.61 1.79
CA LEU A 148 2.38 -13.86 2.04
C LEU A 148 1.50 -15.07 1.75
N GLY A 149 0.24 -15.06 2.20
CA GLY A 149 -0.69 -16.15 1.93
C GLY A 149 -0.90 -16.37 0.43
N TYR A 150 -1.10 -15.29 -0.33
CA TYR A 150 -1.26 -15.33 -1.77
C TYR A 150 0.00 -15.89 -2.48
N VAL A 151 1.18 -15.36 -2.17
CA VAL A 151 2.45 -15.80 -2.78
C VAL A 151 2.73 -17.28 -2.50
N LEU A 152 2.55 -17.73 -1.25
CA LEU A 152 2.71 -19.15 -0.89
C LEU A 152 1.75 -20.04 -1.69
N ALA A 153 0.51 -19.59 -1.92
CA ALA A 153 -0.46 -20.32 -2.72
C ALA A 153 -0.06 -20.37 -4.20
N CYS A 154 0.39 -19.26 -4.78
CA CYS A 154 0.88 -19.21 -6.16
C CYS A 154 2.03 -20.19 -6.38
N GLU A 155 2.98 -20.23 -5.46
CA GLU A 155 4.15 -21.11 -5.48
C GLU A 155 3.85 -22.56 -5.06
N ASN A 156 2.61 -22.83 -4.67
CA ASN A 156 2.20 -24.14 -4.13
C ASN A 156 3.06 -24.61 -2.95
N ARG A 157 3.42 -23.67 -2.05
CA ARG A 157 4.24 -23.86 -0.85
C ARG A 157 3.40 -23.66 0.41
N ASP A 158 3.60 -24.49 1.42
CA ASP A 158 3.03 -24.34 2.77
C ASP A 158 1.55 -23.86 2.78
N LEU A 159 0.69 -24.52 1.96
CA LEU A 159 -0.70 -24.13 1.76
C LEU A 159 -1.50 -24.04 3.07
N THR A 160 -1.11 -24.80 4.10
CA THR A 160 -1.74 -24.69 5.43
C THR A 160 -1.38 -23.37 6.10
N GLU A 161 -0.14 -22.91 6.00
CA GLU A 161 0.31 -21.61 6.49
C GLU A 161 -0.37 -20.50 5.68
N ALA A 162 -0.40 -20.61 4.35
CA ALA A 162 -1.09 -19.69 3.44
C ALA A 162 -2.56 -19.51 3.83
N LEU A 163 -3.27 -20.63 4.11
CA LEU A 163 -4.67 -20.61 4.54
C LEU A 163 -4.85 -19.86 5.86
N SER A 164 -3.94 -20.07 6.82
CA SER A 164 -3.99 -19.37 8.10
C SER A 164 -3.82 -17.86 7.93
N PHE A 165 -2.89 -17.42 7.10
CA PHE A 165 -2.65 -16.00 6.84
C PHE A 165 -3.82 -15.35 6.12
N CYS A 166 -4.34 -15.95 5.04
CA CYS A 166 -5.46 -15.40 4.30
C CYS A 166 -6.75 -15.35 5.13
N LYS A 167 -7.01 -16.35 6.00
CA LYS A 167 -8.15 -16.30 6.93
C LYS A 167 -8.04 -15.10 7.87
N ARG A 168 -6.87 -14.91 8.49
CA ARG A 168 -6.64 -13.75 9.35
C ARG A 168 -6.82 -12.43 8.60
N ALA A 169 -6.38 -12.34 7.34
CA ALA A 169 -6.57 -11.15 6.53
C ALA A 169 -8.07 -10.87 6.27
N VAL A 170 -8.87 -11.89 5.99
CA VAL A 170 -10.33 -11.75 5.81
C VAL A 170 -11.03 -11.43 7.14
N ASP A 171 -10.56 -11.98 8.28
CA ASP A 171 -11.12 -11.64 9.59
C ASP A 171 -10.93 -10.16 9.94
N GLU A 172 -9.80 -9.55 9.53
CA GLU A 172 -9.52 -8.11 9.74
C GLU A 172 -10.27 -7.22 8.73
N GLU A 173 -10.36 -7.62 7.45
CA GLU A 173 -11.09 -6.89 6.40
C GLU A 173 -12.02 -7.82 5.60
N PRO A 174 -13.21 -8.11 6.12
CA PRO A 174 -14.16 -9.07 5.50
C PRO A 174 -14.67 -8.65 4.12
N ASP A 175 -14.71 -7.36 3.83
CA ASP A 175 -15.20 -6.78 2.58
C ASP A 175 -14.08 -6.40 1.61
N SER A 176 -12.85 -6.88 1.84
CA SER A 176 -11.72 -6.66 0.94
C SER A 176 -11.74 -7.69 -0.20
N ALA A 177 -11.98 -7.22 -1.44
CA ALA A 177 -11.94 -8.08 -2.62
C ALA A 177 -10.60 -8.83 -2.74
N ALA A 178 -9.48 -8.17 -2.45
CA ALA A 178 -8.15 -8.77 -2.51
C ALA A 178 -7.96 -9.88 -1.46
N CYS A 179 -8.45 -9.68 -0.22
CA CYS A 179 -8.34 -10.70 0.83
C CYS A 179 -9.23 -11.92 0.54
N LEU A 180 -10.45 -11.68 0.05
CA LEU A 180 -11.38 -12.74 -0.33
C LEU A 180 -10.86 -13.56 -1.52
N ASP A 181 -10.31 -12.89 -2.53
CA ASP A 181 -9.71 -13.55 -3.69
C ASP A 181 -8.52 -14.42 -3.28
N SER A 182 -7.58 -13.86 -2.50
CA SER A 182 -6.43 -14.61 -2.01
C SER A 182 -6.84 -15.83 -1.19
N LEU A 183 -7.86 -15.70 -0.32
CA LEU A 183 -8.39 -16.84 0.45
C LEU A 183 -9.01 -17.89 -0.47
N GLY A 184 -9.80 -17.45 -1.45
CA GLY A 184 -10.38 -18.35 -2.45
C GLY A 184 -9.33 -19.06 -3.28
N TRP A 185 -8.26 -18.35 -3.66
CA TRP A 185 -7.14 -18.93 -4.39
C TRP A 185 -6.39 -20.00 -3.59
N VAL A 186 -6.16 -19.76 -2.28
CA VAL A 186 -5.60 -20.79 -1.39
C VAL A 186 -6.50 -22.03 -1.33
N TYR A 187 -7.84 -21.87 -1.21
CA TYR A 187 -8.76 -23.00 -1.23
C TYR A 187 -8.71 -23.75 -2.57
N TYR A 188 -8.61 -23.03 -3.69
CA TYR A 188 -8.42 -23.64 -5.01
C TYR A 188 -7.16 -24.51 -5.07
N LYS A 189 -6.02 -23.99 -4.59
CA LYS A 189 -4.76 -24.74 -4.54
C LYS A 189 -4.80 -25.96 -3.60
N LEU A 190 -5.66 -25.93 -2.60
CA LEU A 190 -5.94 -27.06 -1.71
C LEU A 190 -6.92 -28.09 -2.32
N GLY A 191 -7.51 -27.82 -3.48
CA GLY A 191 -8.54 -28.67 -4.09
C GLY A 191 -9.92 -28.56 -3.45
N LEU A 192 -10.14 -27.54 -2.63
CA LEU A 192 -11.42 -27.24 -1.95
C LEU A 192 -12.22 -26.27 -2.82
N PHE A 193 -12.79 -26.80 -3.91
CA PHE A 193 -13.35 -25.98 -4.99
C PHE A 193 -14.64 -25.26 -4.58
N ASP A 194 -15.47 -25.83 -3.70
CA ASP A 194 -16.70 -25.20 -3.21
C ASP A 194 -16.39 -23.94 -2.40
N GLU A 195 -15.41 -24.03 -1.50
CA GLU A 195 -14.92 -22.89 -0.72
C GLU A 195 -14.25 -21.85 -1.61
N ALA A 196 -13.46 -22.29 -2.59
CA ALA A 196 -12.81 -21.41 -3.56
C ALA A 196 -13.86 -20.59 -4.35
N ASP A 197 -14.88 -21.26 -4.91
CA ASP A 197 -15.96 -20.61 -5.67
C ASP A 197 -16.70 -19.56 -4.81
N LYS A 198 -17.02 -19.92 -3.56
CA LYS A 198 -17.68 -19.02 -2.64
C LYS A 198 -16.92 -17.71 -2.45
N TYR A 199 -15.63 -17.78 -2.11
CA TYR A 199 -14.85 -16.59 -1.79
C TYR A 199 -14.46 -15.78 -3.03
N ILE A 200 -14.11 -16.42 -4.14
CA ILE A 200 -13.76 -15.72 -5.39
C ILE A 200 -14.98 -15.03 -6.00
N ARG A 201 -16.19 -15.62 -5.92
CA ARG A 201 -17.43 -14.93 -6.31
C ARG A 201 -17.69 -13.70 -5.46
N GLN A 202 -17.50 -13.77 -4.16
CA GLN A 202 -17.63 -12.59 -3.30
C GLN A 202 -16.64 -11.50 -3.69
N ALA A 203 -15.37 -11.85 -3.93
CA ALA A 203 -14.35 -10.91 -4.42
C ALA A 203 -14.76 -10.26 -5.75
N SER A 204 -15.24 -11.05 -6.71
CA SER A 204 -15.70 -10.57 -8.02
C SER A 204 -16.88 -9.59 -7.94
N LEU A 205 -17.80 -9.77 -6.97
CA LEU A 205 -18.90 -8.83 -6.75
C LEU A 205 -18.42 -7.49 -6.18
N LEU A 206 -17.33 -7.48 -5.39
CA LEU A 206 -16.76 -6.27 -4.81
C LEU A 206 -15.83 -5.53 -5.76
N ASN A 207 -15.19 -6.23 -6.70
CA ASN A 207 -14.32 -5.64 -7.70
C ASN A 207 -14.48 -6.33 -9.06
N THR A 208 -15.44 -5.83 -9.83
CA THR A 208 -15.83 -6.41 -11.12
C THR A 208 -14.85 -6.13 -12.27
N GLU A 209 -13.93 -5.19 -12.08
CA GLU A 209 -12.99 -4.75 -13.12
C GLU A 209 -11.58 -5.37 -12.95
N ASN A 210 -11.40 -6.27 -11.97
CA ASN A 210 -10.11 -6.89 -11.71
C ASN A 210 -9.93 -8.16 -12.54
N ASP A 211 -9.01 -8.10 -13.51
CA ASP A 211 -8.73 -9.20 -14.43
C ASP A 211 -8.22 -10.48 -13.73
N GLU A 212 -7.46 -10.35 -12.63
CA GLU A 212 -6.93 -11.48 -11.88
C GLU A 212 -8.05 -12.25 -11.16
N ILE A 213 -8.96 -11.52 -10.50
CA ILE A 213 -10.16 -12.12 -9.87
C ILE A 213 -11.04 -12.80 -10.91
N ALA A 214 -11.21 -12.16 -12.09
CA ALA A 214 -12.00 -12.74 -13.18
C ALA A 214 -11.37 -14.05 -13.68
N GLU A 215 -10.06 -14.11 -13.80
CA GLU A 215 -9.34 -15.33 -14.20
C GLU A 215 -9.44 -16.42 -13.13
N HIS A 216 -9.29 -16.09 -11.84
CA HIS A 216 -9.49 -17.05 -10.74
C HIS A 216 -10.90 -17.63 -10.76
N LEU A 217 -11.93 -16.78 -10.97
CA LEU A 217 -13.31 -17.22 -11.05
C LEU A 217 -13.54 -18.17 -12.24
N ARG A 218 -12.92 -17.89 -13.40
CA ARG A 218 -12.98 -18.77 -14.56
C ARG A 218 -12.41 -20.15 -14.24
N LEU A 219 -11.19 -20.17 -13.64
CA LEU A 219 -10.51 -21.43 -13.30
C LEU A 219 -11.30 -22.28 -12.32
N VAL A 220 -11.86 -21.70 -11.28
CA VAL A 220 -12.67 -22.41 -10.30
C VAL A 220 -13.95 -22.96 -10.94
N SER A 221 -14.61 -22.18 -11.81
CA SER A 221 -15.85 -22.59 -12.48
C SER A 221 -15.68 -23.79 -13.42
N GLU A 222 -14.46 -24.07 -13.89
CA GLU A 222 -14.15 -25.24 -14.71
C GLU A 222 -14.20 -26.56 -13.92
N HIS A 223 -14.03 -26.52 -12.61
CA HIS A 223 -14.10 -27.69 -11.72
C HIS A 223 -15.52 -28.03 -11.22
N HIS A 224 -16.50 -27.17 -11.48
CA HIS A 224 -17.90 -27.41 -11.15
C HIS A 224 -18.73 -27.98 -12.31
N LYS A 225 -18.07 -28.37 -13.40
CA LYS A 225 -18.69 -29.07 -14.55
C LYS A 225 -18.44 -30.57 -14.45
#